data_1e7f0bc76309eaafab417234359bda74
#
_entry.id   1e7f0bc76309eaafab417234359bda74
#
_cell.length_a   1.000
_cell.length_b   1.000
_cell.length_c   1.000
_cell.angle_alpha   90.00
_cell.angle_beta   90.00
_cell.angle_gamma   90.00
#
_symmetry.space_group_name_H-M   'P 1'
#
loop_
_entity.id
_entity.type
_entity.pdbx_description
1 polymer ?
#
loop_
_entity_poly.entity_id
_entity_poly.type
_entity_poly.pdbx_seq_one_letter_code
_entity_poly.pdbx_strand_id
1 'polypeptide(L)'
;MQAKCQVDMTYGDIPKQLFMFTIPILLSQILQQFYNIADTAIIGQYVGTDALAAIGSTGLLIAVIVNFFIGLSTGVSAVIANQFGAHEYKKLRKSIATSLSVSIALGIVFTIGSLIFMKSIINLLQTPKDIYYLAVDYLKICFLGITFQLLYNIGTAILRALGNTKDPLYFLVFSCVLNLILDILFIVYFGWGVKGAAIATLVSQILATLLVLWKIMRLDDECRISIKQIRIYKGYIEDIFLVGIPAGLQAIFMSISSLIIQSSINSFGAEAMAGMTVFGKVEGFLYFPLFSLGLAVTGFVGQNFGAKEYERVKEGINISLKLSVYISIIFIIILNIFAPYILRLFTHDLQVIKVGLESIRIVFPSYVFYAINQIYIGSLRGIEKTFEPMIIALFAHCIFRVVWCSVLLKYFHDMKVIYSSYSVSILIMFALLYFSYKKHICKKYFKQEVSNID
;
A
#
# COMPACT_ATOMS: atom_id res chain seq x y z
N MET A 1 16.92 25.58 -19.69
CA MET A 1 17.08 24.55 -18.65
C MET A 1 15.80 23.74 -18.60
N GLN A 2 15.73 22.60 -19.28
CA GLN A 2 14.63 21.66 -19.08
C GLN A 2 14.77 21.10 -17.66
N ALA A 3 13.76 21.28 -16.83
CA ALA A 3 13.75 20.70 -15.49
C ALA A 3 13.82 19.16 -15.66
N LYS A 4 14.93 18.55 -15.26
CA LYS A 4 15.07 17.10 -15.22
C LYS A 4 13.89 16.55 -14.41
N CYS A 5 12.95 15.90 -15.06
CA CYS A 5 11.76 15.30 -14.42
C CYS A 5 12.12 14.07 -13.58
N GLN A 6 13.38 13.67 -13.56
CA GLN A 6 13.91 12.49 -12.89
C GLN A 6 14.93 12.93 -11.84
N VAL A 7 14.84 12.34 -10.65
CA VAL A 7 15.81 12.58 -9.57
C VAL A 7 16.67 11.34 -9.43
N ASP A 8 17.93 11.49 -9.81
CA ASP A 8 18.94 10.47 -9.58
C ASP A 8 19.35 10.51 -8.10
N MET A 9 19.09 9.43 -7.37
CA MET A 9 19.40 9.31 -5.95
C MET A 9 20.77 8.69 -5.68
N THR A 10 21.59 8.45 -6.72
CA THR A 10 22.92 7.87 -6.57
C THR A 10 23.96 8.89 -6.11
N TYR A 11 23.65 10.19 -6.12
CA TYR A 11 24.51 11.27 -5.64
C TYR A 11 23.72 12.31 -4.83
N GLY A 12 24.43 13.15 -4.07
CA GLY A 12 23.84 14.22 -3.26
C GLY A 12 23.54 13.83 -1.82
N ASP A 13 22.90 14.72 -1.07
CA ASP A 13 22.58 14.56 0.36
C ASP A 13 21.46 13.53 0.60
N ILE A 14 21.77 12.46 1.32
CA ILE A 14 20.86 11.32 1.53
C ILE A 14 19.63 11.71 2.35
N PRO A 15 19.73 12.36 3.54
CA PRO A 15 18.58 12.76 4.35
C PRO A 15 17.60 13.63 3.56
N LYS A 16 18.12 14.60 2.82
CA LYS A 16 17.31 15.51 2.01
C LYS A 16 16.56 14.77 0.90
N GLN A 17 17.24 13.85 0.21
CA GLN A 17 16.62 13.06 -0.84
C GLN A 17 15.51 12.15 -0.28
N LEU A 18 15.78 11.42 0.80
CA LEU A 18 14.78 10.56 1.45
C LEU A 18 13.57 11.37 1.92
N PHE A 19 13.79 12.55 2.51
CA PHE A 19 12.71 13.44 2.96
C PHE A 19 11.88 13.95 1.77
N MET A 20 12.53 14.52 0.76
CA MET A 20 11.86 15.05 -0.43
C MET A 20 11.10 13.97 -1.21
N PHE A 21 11.54 12.72 -1.13
CA PHE A 21 10.90 11.60 -1.79
C PHE A 21 9.72 11.06 -0.96
N THR A 22 9.86 11.00 0.36
CA THR A 22 8.84 10.46 1.27
C THR A 22 7.61 11.36 1.37
N ILE A 23 7.80 12.70 1.44
CA ILE A 23 6.70 13.64 1.66
C ILE A 23 5.59 13.54 0.61
N PRO A 24 5.87 13.55 -0.71
CA PRO A 24 4.79 13.42 -1.69
C PRO A 24 4.06 12.06 -1.61
N ILE A 25 4.76 10.98 -1.25
CA ILE A 25 4.14 9.66 -1.04
C ILE A 25 3.20 9.71 0.17
N LEU A 26 3.65 10.28 1.29
CA LEU A 26 2.84 10.46 2.49
C LEU A 26 1.60 11.32 2.21
N LEU A 27 1.77 12.45 1.54
CA LEU A 27 0.64 13.31 1.15
C LEU A 27 -0.35 12.58 0.26
N SER A 28 0.14 11.70 -0.65
CA SER A 28 -0.75 10.87 -1.47
C SER A 28 -1.58 9.90 -0.64
N GLN A 29 -1.00 9.27 0.39
CA GLN A 29 -1.73 8.37 1.30
C GLN A 29 -2.79 9.12 2.12
N ILE A 30 -2.44 10.28 2.64
CA ILE A 30 -3.36 11.13 3.40
C ILE A 30 -4.52 11.61 2.51
N LEU A 31 -4.23 12.11 1.32
CA LEU A 31 -5.25 12.54 0.35
C LEU A 31 -6.20 11.41 -0.03
N GLN A 32 -5.68 10.20 -0.23
CA GLN A 32 -6.52 9.05 -0.54
C GLN A 32 -7.47 8.69 0.60
N GLN A 33 -7.07 8.89 1.86
CA GLN A 33 -7.97 8.70 3.00
C GLN A 33 -9.06 9.78 3.06
N PHE A 34 -8.70 11.05 2.85
CA PHE A 34 -9.71 12.13 2.78
C PHE A 34 -10.71 11.89 1.64
N TYR A 35 -10.24 11.46 0.49
CA TYR A 35 -11.08 11.09 -0.64
C TYR A 35 -12.07 9.97 -0.24
N ASN A 36 -11.61 8.88 0.35
CA ASN A 36 -12.47 7.77 0.77
C ASN A 36 -13.53 8.21 1.80
N ILE A 37 -13.17 9.13 2.71
CA ILE A 37 -14.10 9.69 3.70
C ILE A 37 -15.14 10.56 3.02
N ALA A 38 -14.74 11.43 2.09
CA ALA A 38 -15.65 12.33 1.38
C ALA A 38 -16.66 11.56 0.51
N ASP A 39 -16.19 10.57 -0.25
CA ASP A 39 -17.03 9.69 -1.06
C ASP A 39 -18.07 8.95 -0.19
N THR A 40 -17.62 8.34 0.91
CA THR A 40 -18.50 7.67 1.87
C THR A 40 -19.54 8.63 2.49
N ALA A 41 -19.13 9.86 2.80
CA ALA A 41 -20.03 10.86 3.38
C ALA A 41 -21.11 11.32 2.38
N ILE A 42 -20.75 11.55 1.12
CA ILE A 42 -21.70 11.93 0.07
C ILE A 42 -22.72 10.81 -0.14
N ILE A 43 -22.27 9.54 -0.25
CA ILE A 43 -23.15 8.40 -0.40
C ILE A 43 -24.09 8.26 0.79
N GLY A 44 -23.58 8.35 2.01
CA GLY A 44 -24.37 8.24 3.23
C GLY A 44 -25.44 9.32 3.37
N GLN A 45 -25.13 10.57 2.99
CA GLN A 45 -26.05 11.69 3.10
C GLN A 45 -27.11 11.72 1.99
N TYR A 46 -26.77 11.39 0.75
CA TYR A 46 -27.63 11.62 -0.40
C TYR A 46 -28.26 10.34 -0.98
N VAL A 47 -27.67 9.16 -0.73
CA VAL A 47 -28.21 7.88 -1.24
C VAL A 47 -28.87 7.06 -0.12
N GLY A 48 -28.31 7.13 1.09
CA GLY A 48 -28.88 6.49 2.27
C GLY A 48 -28.10 5.28 2.80
N THR A 49 -28.63 4.69 3.87
CA THR A 49 -27.96 3.63 4.64
C THR A 49 -27.76 2.33 3.87
N ASP A 50 -28.71 1.96 3.01
CA ASP A 50 -28.63 0.72 2.22
C ASP A 50 -27.49 0.77 1.20
N ALA A 51 -27.29 1.95 0.56
CA ALA A 51 -26.18 2.18 -0.32
C ALA A 51 -24.83 2.08 0.42
N LEU A 52 -24.76 2.69 1.60
CA LEU A 52 -23.58 2.64 2.45
C LEU A 52 -23.26 1.19 2.88
N ALA A 53 -24.27 0.42 3.24
CA ALA A 53 -24.13 -0.99 3.58
C ALA A 53 -23.68 -1.83 2.37
N ALA A 54 -24.21 -1.57 1.18
CA ALA A 54 -23.82 -2.26 -0.05
C ALA A 54 -22.35 -2.01 -0.40
N ILE A 55 -21.88 -0.76 -0.32
CA ILE A 55 -20.49 -0.39 -0.57
C ILE A 55 -19.56 -0.96 0.53
N GLY A 56 -19.98 -0.87 1.80
CA GLY A 56 -19.22 -1.41 2.92
C GLY A 56 -19.01 -2.93 2.82
N SER A 57 -20.05 -3.68 2.46
CA SER A 57 -19.97 -5.15 2.31
C SER A 57 -19.02 -5.58 1.18
N THR A 58 -18.92 -4.79 0.11
CA THR A 58 -18.09 -5.07 -1.07
C THR A 58 -16.68 -4.49 -0.97
N GLY A 59 -16.48 -3.50 -0.10
CA GLY A 59 -15.23 -2.76 0.04
C GLY A 59 -14.03 -3.63 0.44
N LEU A 60 -14.25 -4.63 1.29
CA LEU A 60 -13.20 -5.57 1.71
C LEU A 60 -12.63 -6.37 0.54
N LEU A 61 -13.48 -6.81 -0.38
CA LEU A 61 -13.04 -7.54 -1.57
C LEU A 61 -12.20 -6.64 -2.49
N ILE A 62 -12.70 -5.44 -2.75
CA ILE A 62 -11.98 -4.44 -3.57
C ILE A 62 -10.63 -4.13 -2.92
N ALA A 63 -10.57 -3.96 -1.59
CA ALA A 63 -9.34 -3.70 -0.86
C ALA A 63 -8.30 -4.82 -1.03
N VAL A 64 -8.68 -6.09 -1.02
CA VAL A 64 -7.76 -7.23 -1.26
C VAL A 64 -7.15 -7.14 -2.66
N ILE A 65 -7.95 -6.88 -3.70
CA ILE A 65 -7.49 -6.74 -5.08
C ILE A 65 -6.54 -5.54 -5.22
N VAL A 66 -6.92 -4.40 -4.66
CA VAL A 66 -6.11 -3.17 -4.71
C VAL A 66 -4.79 -3.35 -3.96
N ASN A 67 -4.80 -3.96 -2.78
CA ASN A 67 -3.58 -4.24 -2.01
C ASN A 67 -2.63 -5.18 -2.76
N PHE A 68 -3.16 -6.19 -3.46
CA PHE A 68 -2.34 -7.02 -4.35
C PHE A 68 -1.66 -6.18 -5.43
N PHE A 69 -2.39 -5.25 -6.08
CA PHE A 69 -1.83 -4.39 -7.11
C PHE A 69 -0.78 -3.41 -6.57
N ILE A 70 -1.00 -2.86 -5.37
CA ILE A 70 -0.02 -2.03 -4.67
C ILE A 70 1.26 -2.84 -4.41
N GLY A 71 1.13 -4.06 -3.89
CA GLY A 71 2.26 -4.94 -3.65
C GLY A 71 3.01 -5.27 -4.95
N LEU A 72 2.29 -5.71 -5.99
CA LEU A 72 2.86 -6.00 -7.31
C LEU A 72 3.62 -4.79 -7.87
N SER A 73 3.03 -3.60 -7.79
CA SER A 73 3.64 -2.37 -8.30
C SER A 73 4.90 -1.96 -7.52
N THR A 74 4.96 -2.24 -6.21
CA THR A 74 6.20 -1.98 -5.44
C THR A 74 7.35 -2.90 -5.85
N GLY A 75 7.05 -4.16 -6.21
CA GLY A 75 8.04 -5.08 -6.78
C GLY A 75 8.56 -4.60 -8.14
N VAL A 76 7.66 -4.18 -9.03
CA VAL A 76 8.03 -3.58 -10.33
C VAL A 76 8.89 -2.33 -10.13
N SER A 77 8.55 -1.49 -9.14
CA SER A 77 9.35 -0.29 -8.81
C SER A 77 10.79 -0.65 -8.45
N ALA A 78 11.05 -1.74 -7.74
CA ALA A 78 12.39 -2.18 -7.37
C ALA A 78 13.24 -2.55 -8.60
N VAL A 79 12.69 -3.35 -9.52
CA VAL A 79 13.37 -3.74 -10.77
C VAL A 79 13.71 -2.51 -11.62
N ILE A 80 12.76 -1.59 -11.78
CA ILE A 80 12.96 -0.38 -12.57
C ILE A 80 13.98 0.56 -11.91
N ALA A 81 13.93 0.73 -10.59
CA ALA A 81 14.88 1.55 -9.85
C ALA A 81 16.32 1.00 -9.99
N ASN A 82 16.49 -0.31 -9.92
CA ASN A 82 17.77 -0.99 -10.09
C ASN A 82 18.33 -0.74 -11.50
N GLN A 83 17.53 -0.97 -12.54
CA GLN A 83 17.95 -0.75 -13.93
C GLN A 83 18.24 0.73 -14.24
N PHE A 84 17.49 1.64 -13.61
CA PHE A 84 17.74 3.08 -13.72
C PHE A 84 19.09 3.47 -13.09
N GLY A 85 19.35 3.02 -11.86
CA GLY A 85 20.62 3.25 -11.18
C GLY A 85 21.81 2.63 -11.89
N ALA A 86 21.64 1.46 -12.52
CA ALA A 86 22.66 0.81 -13.34
C ALA A 86 22.91 1.53 -14.68
N HIS A 87 22.17 2.59 -15.02
CA HIS A 87 22.16 3.26 -16.32
C HIS A 87 21.89 2.33 -17.53
N GLU A 88 21.19 1.20 -17.27
CA GLU A 88 20.84 0.22 -18.31
C GLU A 88 19.56 0.62 -19.06
N TYR A 89 19.54 1.79 -19.66
CA TYR A 89 18.34 2.40 -20.26
C TYR A 89 17.65 1.56 -21.33
N LYS A 90 18.39 0.71 -22.05
CA LYS A 90 17.80 -0.25 -23.01
C LYS A 90 16.96 -1.32 -22.31
N LYS A 91 17.45 -1.85 -21.18
CA LYS A 91 16.72 -2.82 -20.35
C LYS A 91 15.54 -2.12 -19.66
N LEU A 92 15.78 -0.96 -19.07
CA LEU A 92 14.79 -0.11 -18.42
C LEU A 92 13.54 0.11 -19.29
N ARG A 93 13.74 0.57 -20.55
CA ARG A 93 12.61 0.78 -21.49
C ARG A 93 11.82 -0.50 -21.78
N LYS A 94 12.51 -1.63 -21.92
CA LYS A 94 11.84 -2.92 -22.12
C LYS A 94 11.08 -3.39 -20.89
N SER A 95 11.63 -3.18 -19.69
CA SER A 95 10.96 -3.49 -18.42
C SER A 95 9.73 -2.60 -18.22
N ILE A 96 9.82 -1.29 -18.48
CA ILE A 96 8.67 -0.38 -18.44
C ILE A 96 7.58 -0.85 -19.43
N ALA A 97 7.95 -1.11 -20.69
CA ALA A 97 7.02 -1.57 -21.71
C ALA A 97 6.36 -2.91 -21.34
N THR A 98 7.13 -3.86 -20.81
CA THR A 98 6.62 -5.16 -20.36
C THR A 98 5.70 -5.01 -19.15
N SER A 99 6.06 -4.18 -18.16
CA SER A 99 5.22 -3.92 -16.97
C SER A 99 3.87 -3.35 -17.35
N LEU A 100 3.82 -2.39 -18.27
CA LEU A 100 2.55 -1.83 -18.76
C LEU A 100 1.74 -2.86 -19.55
N SER A 101 2.38 -3.65 -20.42
CA SER A 101 1.70 -4.69 -21.20
C SER A 101 1.12 -5.80 -20.32
N VAL A 102 1.90 -6.23 -19.31
CA VAL A 102 1.46 -7.22 -18.30
C VAL A 102 0.32 -6.65 -17.47
N SER A 103 0.37 -5.37 -17.11
CA SER A 103 -0.72 -4.72 -16.37
C SER A 103 -2.03 -4.70 -17.16
N ILE A 104 -1.96 -4.44 -18.47
CA ILE A 104 -3.14 -4.51 -19.35
C ILE A 104 -3.68 -5.95 -19.38
N ALA A 105 -2.83 -6.92 -19.64
CA ALA A 105 -3.23 -8.33 -19.75
C ALA A 105 -3.82 -8.86 -18.43
N LEU A 106 -3.12 -8.66 -17.31
CA LEU A 106 -3.61 -9.05 -15.98
C LEU A 106 -4.87 -8.29 -15.60
N GLY A 107 -4.92 -6.98 -15.85
CA GLY A 107 -6.09 -6.16 -15.59
C GLY A 107 -7.34 -6.69 -16.32
N ILE A 108 -7.22 -7.02 -17.61
CA ILE A 108 -8.31 -7.63 -18.39
C ILE A 108 -8.70 -8.99 -17.81
N VAL A 109 -7.75 -9.85 -17.47
CA VAL A 109 -8.02 -11.16 -16.87
C VAL A 109 -8.76 -11.01 -15.54
N PHE A 110 -8.31 -10.11 -14.66
CA PHE A 110 -8.99 -9.83 -13.39
C PHE A 110 -10.37 -9.22 -13.60
N THR A 111 -10.53 -8.28 -14.54
CA THR A 111 -11.82 -7.68 -14.89
C THR A 111 -12.81 -8.75 -15.37
N ILE A 112 -12.43 -9.57 -16.34
CA ILE A 112 -13.30 -10.65 -16.87
C ILE A 112 -13.60 -11.67 -15.79
N GLY A 113 -12.58 -12.14 -15.06
CA GLY A 113 -12.73 -13.09 -13.96
C GLY A 113 -13.68 -12.57 -12.88
N SER A 114 -13.49 -11.33 -12.42
CA SER A 114 -14.35 -10.72 -11.40
C SER A 114 -15.80 -10.58 -11.87
N LEU A 115 -16.02 -10.24 -13.13
CA LEU A 115 -17.37 -10.15 -13.70
C LEU A 115 -18.05 -11.52 -13.82
N ILE A 116 -17.33 -12.57 -14.24
CA ILE A 116 -17.83 -13.93 -14.34
C ILE A 116 -18.21 -14.48 -12.95
N PHE A 117 -17.32 -14.30 -11.97
CA PHE A 117 -17.51 -14.83 -10.62
C PHE A 117 -18.28 -13.89 -9.69
N MET A 118 -18.74 -12.74 -10.16
CA MET A 118 -19.37 -11.70 -9.34
C MET A 118 -20.52 -12.22 -8.48
N LYS A 119 -21.45 -13.01 -9.05
CA LYS A 119 -22.57 -13.59 -8.30
C LYS A 119 -22.11 -14.55 -7.19
N SER A 120 -21.13 -15.39 -7.49
CA SER A 120 -20.54 -16.32 -6.52
C SER A 120 -19.84 -15.56 -5.38
N ILE A 121 -19.17 -14.48 -5.70
CA ILE A 121 -18.48 -13.62 -4.73
C ILE A 121 -19.49 -12.95 -3.80
N ILE A 122 -20.57 -12.36 -4.32
CA ILE A 122 -21.60 -11.69 -3.52
C ILE A 122 -22.33 -12.70 -2.61
N ASN A 123 -22.58 -13.91 -3.11
CA ASN A 123 -23.18 -14.98 -2.31
C ASN A 123 -22.21 -15.45 -1.20
N LEU A 124 -20.91 -15.53 -1.49
CA LEU A 124 -19.89 -15.88 -0.48
C LEU A 124 -19.79 -14.81 0.63
N LEU A 125 -20.01 -13.55 0.29
CA LEU A 125 -20.07 -12.42 1.24
C LEU A 125 -21.36 -12.41 2.07
N GLN A 126 -22.31 -13.33 1.81
CA GLN A 126 -23.63 -13.41 2.48
C GLN A 126 -24.35 -12.06 2.50
N THR A 127 -24.27 -11.32 1.38
CA THR A 127 -24.88 -9.99 1.26
C THR A 127 -26.39 -10.09 1.43
N PRO A 128 -27.04 -9.29 2.32
CA PRO A 128 -28.47 -9.26 2.52
C PRO A 128 -29.24 -9.00 1.22
N LYS A 129 -30.44 -9.64 1.09
CA LYS A 129 -31.24 -9.55 -0.14
C LYS A 129 -31.64 -8.12 -0.48
N ASP A 130 -31.87 -7.29 0.52
CA ASP A 130 -32.32 -5.90 0.37
C ASP A 130 -31.29 -5.00 -0.33
N ILE A 131 -29.99 -5.25 -0.08
CA ILE A 131 -28.89 -4.49 -0.68
C ILE A 131 -28.19 -5.23 -1.83
N TYR A 132 -28.64 -6.46 -2.16
CA TYR A 132 -27.99 -7.31 -3.16
C TYR A 132 -27.81 -6.62 -4.53
N TYR A 133 -28.89 -6.03 -5.05
CA TYR A 133 -28.85 -5.38 -6.36
C TYR A 133 -27.96 -4.13 -6.36
N LEU A 134 -27.96 -3.37 -5.26
CA LEU A 134 -27.07 -2.20 -5.12
C LEU A 134 -25.61 -2.63 -5.10
N ALA A 135 -25.28 -3.72 -4.40
CA ALA A 135 -23.94 -4.29 -4.36
C ALA A 135 -23.50 -4.82 -5.74
N VAL A 136 -24.38 -5.50 -6.48
CA VAL A 136 -24.14 -5.97 -7.86
C VAL A 136 -23.81 -4.79 -8.78
N ASP A 137 -24.66 -3.76 -8.79
CA ASP A 137 -24.51 -2.59 -9.65
C ASP A 137 -23.18 -1.84 -9.36
N TYR A 138 -22.85 -1.68 -8.09
CA TYR A 138 -21.58 -1.06 -7.64
C TYR A 138 -20.38 -1.88 -8.10
N LEU A 139 -20.33 -3.17 -7.74
CA LEU A 139 -19.21 -4.05 -8.06
C LEU A 139 -18.98 -4.19 -9.55
N LYS A 140 -20.04 -4.27 -10.35
CA LYS A 140 -19.94 -4.37 -11.81
C LYS A 140 -19.14 -3.21 -12.40
N ILE A 141 -19.41 -1.99 -11.94
CA ILE A 141 -18.71 -0.78 -12.42
C ILE A 141 -17.29 -0.74 -11.85
N CYS A 142 -17.09 -1.06 -10.58
CA CYS A 142 -15.76 -1.14 -9.97
C CYS A 142 -14.87 -2.18 -10.68
N PHE A 143 -15.41 -3.34 -11.05
CA PHE A 143 -14.67 -4.37 -11.76
C PHE A 143 -14.22 -3.94 -13.15
N LEU A 144 -15.02 -3.12 -13.85
CA LEU A 144 -14.60 -2.49 -15.10
C LEU A 144 -13.40 -1.53 -14.90
N GLY A 145 -13.25 -0.98 -13.71
CA GLY A 145 -12.12 -0.11 -13.32
C GLY A 145 -10.83 -0.85 -12.99
N ILE A 146 -10.85 -2.16 -12.76
CA ILE A 146 -9.69 -2.94 -12.29
C ILE A 146 -8.46 -2.76 -13.20
N THR A 147 -8.63 -2.81 -14.51
CA THR A 147 -7.53 -2.63 -15.46
C THR A 147 -6.88 -1.26 -15.33
N PHE A 148 -7.67 -0.21 -15.18
CA PHE A 148 -7.15 1.16 -15.00
C PHE A 148 -6.49 1.33 -13.64
N GLN A 149 -7.04 0.72 -12.59
CA GLN A 149 -6.44 0.72 -11.25
C GLN A 149 -5.04 0.09 -11.27
N LEU A 150 -4.88 -1.06 -11.91
CA LEU A 150 -3.58 -1.73 -12.01
C LEU A 150 -2.59 -0.90 -12.83
N LEU A 151 -3.02 -0.36 -13.98
CA LEU A 151 -2.20 0.52 -14.81
C LEU A 151 -1.78 1.79 -14.07
N TYR A 152 -2.66 2.41 -13.30
CA TYR A 152 -2.35 3.56 -12.47
C TYR A 152 -1.29 3.21 -11.41
N ASN A 153 -1.47 2.10 -10.68
CA ASN A 153 -0.52 1.67 -9.64
C ASN A 153 0.87 1.37 -10.23
N ILE A 154 0.93 0.61 -11.34
CA ILE A 154 2.19 0.32 -12.02
C ILE A 154 2.82 1.59 -12.60
N GLY A 155 2.05 2.43 -13.25
CA GLY A 155 2.56 3.68 -13.83
C GLY A 155 3.12 4.64 -12.78
N THR A 156 2.43 4.81 -11.65
CA THR A 156 2.93 5.63 -10.53
C THR A 156 4.16 5.01 -9.87
N ALA A 157 4.24 3.67 -9.81
CA ALA A 157 5.41 2.96 -9.32
C ALA A 157 6.63 3.14 -10.24
N ILE A 158 6.44 3.14 -11.56
CA ILE A 158 7.47 3.46 -12.55
C ILE A 158 7.99 4.87 -12.33
N LEU A 159 7.11 5.87 -12.22
CA LEU A 159 7.52 7.26 -11.98
C LEU A 159 8.31 7.40 -10.67
N ARG A 160 7.85 6.76 -9.60
CA ARG A 160 8.58 6.72 -8.31
C ARG A 160 9.95 6.05 -8.44
N ALA A 161 10.06 4.94 -9.15
CA ALA A 161 11.32 4.25 -9.38
C ALA A 161 12.35 5.12 -10.10
N LEU A 162 11.89 6.03 -10.97
CA LEU A 162 12.70 7.04 -11.68
C LEU A 162 12.94 8.31 -10.85
N GLY A 163 12.60 8.31 -9.55
CA GLY A 163 12.82 9.45 -8.67
C GLY A 163 11.73 10.53 -8.69
N ASN A 164 10.65 10.33 -9.44
CA ASN A 164 9.56 11.29 -9.56
C ASN A 164 8.36 10.90 -8.69
N THR A 165 8.25 11.49 -7.51
CA THR A 165 7.11 11.29 -6.59
C THR A 165 6.07 12.41 -6.66
N LYS A 166 6.43 13.56 -7.26
CA LYS A 166 5.56 14.75 -7.32
C LYS A 166 4.45 14.59 -8.35
N ASP A 167 4.78 14.14 -9.57
CA ASP A 167 3.77 13.98 -10.61
C ASP A 167 2.67 12.97 -10.21
N PRO A 168 2.96 11.78 -9.63
CA PRO A 168 1.94 10.91 -9.06
C PRO A 168 1.02 11.59 -8.04
N LEU A 169 1.57 12.44 -7.16
CA LEU A 169 0.78 13.22 -6.23
C LEU A 169 -0.18 14.19 -6.94
N TYR A 170 0.32 14.95 -7.92
CA TYR A 170 -0.52 15.89 -8.67
C TYR A 170 -1.65 15.19 -9.45
N PHE A 171 -1.37 14.03 -10.04
CA PHE A 171 -2.38 13.23 -10.73
C PHE A 171 -3.44 12.67 -9.77
N LEU A 172 -3.02 12.31 -8.55
CA LEU A 172 -3.94 11.89 -7.50
C LEU A 172 -4.83 13.05 -7.05
N VAL A 173 -4.25 14.25 -6.79
CA VAL A 173 -5.02 15.45 -6.43
C VAL A 173 -6.07 15.74 -7.50
N PHE A 174 -5.65 15.74 -8.77
CA PHE A 174 -6.57 15.94 -9.89
C PHE A 174 -7.71 14.90 -9.88
N SER A 175 -7.38 13.62 -9.71
CA SER A 175 -8.35 12.53 -9.66
C SER A 175 -9.33 12.68 -8.50
N CYS A 176 -8.84 13.02 -7.30
CA CYS A 176 -9.69 13.20 -6.12
C CYS A 176 -10.66 14.39 -6.29
N VAL A 177 -10.17 15.53 -6.78
CA VAL A 177 -11.02 16.71 -7.03
C VAL A 177 -12.07 16.41 -8.11
N LEU A 178 -11.65 15.80 -9.20
CA LEU A 178 -12.57 15.43 -10.29
C LEU A 178 -13.62 14.43 -9.79
N ASN A 179 -13.24 13.41 -9.03
CA ASN A 179 -14.18 12.45 -8.50
C ASN A 179 -15.22 13.13 -7.59
N LEU A 180 -14.79 14.00 -6.66
CA LEU A 180 -15.70 14.73 -5.79
C LEU A 180 -16.72 15.60 -6.59
N ILE A 181 -16.27 16.23 -7.67
CA ILE A 181 -17.15 16.99 -8.57
C ILE A 181 -18.15 16.06 -9.25
N LEU A 182 -17.68 14.91 -9.76
CA LEU A 182 -18.53 13.93 -10.44
C LEU A 182 -19.50 13.22 -9.49
N ASP A 183 -19.09 12.97 -8.22
CA ASP A 183 -19.98 12.43 -7.19
C ASP A 183 -21.14 13.38 -6.92
N ILE A 184 -20.87 14.67 -6.73
CA ILE A 184 -21.91 15.67 -6.57
C ILE A 184 -22.82 15.72 -7.82
N LEU A 185 -22.25 15.70 -9.01
CA LEU A 185 -23.01 15.73 -10.26
C LEU A 185 -23.89 14.50 -10.45
N PHE A 186 -23.32 13.30 -10.30
CA PHE A 186 -24.03 12.05 -10.60
C PHE A 186 -24.95 11.61 -9.48
N ILE A 187 -24.55 11.82 -8.20
CA ILE A 187 -25.35 11.41 -7.05
C ILE A 187 -26.39 12.46 -6.70
N VAL A 188 -25.98 13.73 -6.53
CA VAL A 188 -26.86 14.77 -5.99
C VAL A 188 -27.72 15.36 -7.11
N TYR A 189 -27.13 15.70 -8.25
CA TYR A 189 -27.86 16.38 -9.34
C TYR A 189 -28.63 15.43 -10.22
N PHE A 190 -28.03 14.30 -10.67
CA PHE A 190 -28.70 13.34 -11.55
C PHE A 190 -29.42 12.22 -10.78
N GLY A 191 -29.20 12.03 -9.48
CA GLY A 191 -29.88 11.02 -8.67
C GLY A 191 -29.53 9.58 -9.04
N TRP A 192 -28.32 9.32 -9.58
CA TRP A 192 -27.90 7.97 -10.01
C TRP A 192 -27.51 7.06 -8.85
N GLY A 193 -27.55 7.55 -7.61
CA GLY A 193 -27.28 6.76 -6.40
C GLY A 193 -25.91 6.06 -6.43
N VAL A 194 -25.89 4.78 -6.04
CA VAL A 194 -24.66 3.96 -5.96
C VAL A 194 -23.94 3.83 -7.31
N LYS A 195 -24.70 3.76 -8.41
CA LYS A 195 -24.12 3.72 -9.77
C LYS A 195 -23.37 5.01 -10.09
N GLY A 196 -23.91 6.16 -9.65
CA GLY A 196 -23.28 7.46 -9.82
C GLY A 196 -21.90 7.52 -9.18
N ALA A 197 -21.78 7.08 -7.92
CA ALA A 197 -20.51 6.99 -7.20
C ALA A 197 -19.49 6.10 -7.92
N ALA A 198 -19.91 4.90 -8.31
CA ALA A 198 -19.04 3.97 -9.02
C ALA A 198 -18.55 4.50 -10.37
N ILE A 199 -19.43 5.19 -11.13
CA ILE A 199 -19.07 5.81 -12.42
C ILE A 199 -18.12 6.99 -12.20
N ALA A 200 -18.36 7.84 -11.20
CA ALA A 200 -17.48 8.95 -10.85
C ALA A 200 -16.07 8.47 -10.54
N THR A 201 -15.96 7.41 -9.71
CA THR A 201 -14.69 6.77 -9.41
C THR A 201 -14.02 6.21 -10.65
N LEU A 202 -14.75 5.48 -11.50
CA LEU A 202 -14.24 4.89 -12.73
C LEU A 202 -13.68 5.97 -13.68
N VAL A 203 -14.45 7.03 -13.93
CA VAL A 203 -14.06 8.12 -14.84
C VAL A 203 -12.81 8.83 -14.31
N SER A 204 -12.78 9.18 -13.04
CA SER A 204 -11.63 9.85 -12.40
C SER A 204 -10.37 9.00 -12.47
N GLN A 205 -10.51 7.70 -12.28
CA GLN A 205 -9.42 6.73 -12.33
C GLN A 205 -8.90 6.54 -13.77
N ILE A 206 -9.77 6.49 -14.77
CA ILE A 206 -9.37 6.43 -16.18
C ILE A 206 -8.55 7.66 -16.54
N LEU A 207 -9.00 8.87 -16.17
CA LEU A 207 -8.29 10.09 -16.48
C LEU A 207 -6.95 10.19 -15.75
N ALA A 208 -6.90 9.80 -14.48
CA ALA A 208 -5.63 9.71 -13.73
C ALA A 208 -4.64 8.74 -14.40
N THR A 209 -5.13 7.59 -14.86
CA THR A 209 -4.30 6.59 -15.58
C THR A 209 -3.77 7.17 -16.90
N LEU A 210 -4.60 7.86 -17.64
CA LEU A 210 -4.18 8.52 -18.90
C LEU A 210 -3.12 9.59 -18.64
N LEU A 211 -3.24 10.38 -17.58
CA LEU A 211 -2.21 11.36 -17.18
C LEU A 211 -0.88 10.69 -16.83
N VAL A 212 -0.91 9.59 -16.08
CA VAL A 212 0.29 8.81 -15.74
C VAL A 212 0.94 8.24 -17.01
N LEU A 213 0.17 7.62 -17.89
CA LEU A 213 0.70 7.09 -19.16
C LEU A 213 1.25 8.19 -20.07
N TRP A 214 0.54 9.32 -20.16
CA TRP A 214 1.01 10.50 -20.90
C TRP A 214 2.37 10.99 -20.36
N LYS A 215 2.54 11.03 -19.03
CA LYS A 215 3.81 11.43 -18.41
C LYS A 215 4.94 10.44 -18.74
N ILE A 216 4.67 9.14 -18.65
CA ILE A 216 5.65 8.09 -18.98
C ILE A 216 6.10 8.21 -20.45
N MET A 217 5.19 8.54 -21.35
CA MET A 217 5.51 8.76 -22.78
C MET A 217 6.27 10.07 -23.03
N ARG A 218 6.32 10.98 -22.06
CA ARG A 218 7.05 12.26 -22.13
C ARG A 218 8.24 12.34 -21.20
N LEU A 219 8.75 11.20 -20.73
CA LEU A 219 10.01 11.12 -20.01
C LEU A 219 11.19 11.54 -20.94
N ASP A 220 12.36 11.79 -20.35
CA ASP A 220 13.58 12.06 -21.10
C ASP A 220 13.90 10.91 -22.07
N ASP A 221 14.58 11.23 -23.17
CA ASP A 221 14.78 10.29 -24.31
C ASP A 221 15.38 8.94 -23.90
N GLU A 222 16.18 8.92 -22.83
CA GLU A 222 16.79 7.71 -22.28
C GLU A 222 15.79 6.74 -21.66
N CYS A 223 14.73 7.26 -21.02
CA CYS A 223 13.69 6.49 -20.32
C CYS A 223 12.37 6.43 -21.09
N ARG A 224 12.23 7.24 -22.13
CA ARG A 224 11.01 7.39 -22.92
C ARG A 224 10.64 6.09 -23.62
N ILE A 225 9.34 5.77 -23.59
CA ILE A 225 8.74 4.71 -24.39
C ILE A 225 7.67 5.29 -25.33
N SER A 226 7.51 4.68 -26.49
CA SER A 226 6.41 4.98 -27.41
C SER A 226 5.32 3.92 -27.29
N ILE A 227 4.08 4.28 -27.70
CA ILE A 227 2.95 3.34 -27.68
C ILE A 227 3.28 2.07 -28.49
N LYS A 228 4.02 2.20 -29.61
CA LYS A 228 4.42 1.06 -30.46
C LYS A 228 5.39 0.08 -29.76
N GLN A 229 6.06 0.52 -28.69
CA GLN A 229 6.99 -0.29 -27.90
C GLN A 229 6.30 -1.03 -26.76
N ILE A 230 5.03 -0.71 -26.45
CA ILE A 230 4.25 -1.41 -25.41
C ILE A 230 3.95 -2.81 -25.90
N ARG A 231 4.80 -3.76 -25.52
CA ARG A 231 4.69 -5.19 -25.81
C ARG A 231 5.43 -5.99 -24.74
N ILE A 232 5.11 -7.27 -24.62
CA ILE A 232 5.76 -8.18 -23.69
C ILE A 232 7.10 -8.62 -24.29
N TYR A 233 8.19 -8.35 -23.56
CA TYR A 233 9.53 -8.86 -23.87
C TYR A 233 9.82 -10.04 -22.94
N LYS A 234 9.90 -11.29 -23.49
CA LYS A 234 9.95 -12.54 -22.74
C LYS A 234 11.02 -12.58 -21.63
N GLY A 235 12.23 -12.06 -21.86
CA GLY A 235 13.29 -12.06 -20.85
C GLY A 235 13.10 -11.08 -19.69
N TYR A 236 12.05 -10.24 -19.71
CA TYR A 236 11.79 -9.23 -18.66
C TYR A 236 10.54 -9.53 -17.84
N ILE A 237 9.70 -10.44 -18.32
CA ILE A 237 8.48 -10.85 -17.60
C ILE A 237 8.82 -11.63 -16.34
N GLU A 238 9.87 -12.48 -16.42
CA GLU A 238 10.33 -13.29 -15.29
C GLU A 238 10.82 -12.42 -14.14
N ASP A 239 11.63 -11.38 -14.41
CA ASP A 239 12.14 -10.46 -13.41
C ASP A 239 10.97 -9.73 -12.70
N ILE A 240 9.99 -9.24 -13.49
CA ILE A 240 8.82 -8.53 -12.98
C ILE A 240 7.97 -9.44 -12.08
N PHE A 241 7.73 -10.69 -12.49
CA PHE A 241 6.93 -11.63 -11.71
C PHE A 241 7.67 -12.15 -10.48
N LEU A 242 8.96 -12.43 -10.60
CA LEU A 242 9.77 -12.94 -9.49
C LEU A 242 9.88 -11.95 -8.33
N VAL A 243 9.85 -10.66 -8.61
CA VAL A 243 9.88 -9.61 -7.59
C VAL A 243 8.48 -9.12 -7.23
N GLY A 244 7.60 -8.97 -8.22
CA GLY A 244 6.28 -8.38 -8.04
C GLY A 244 5.26 -9.31 -7.39
N ILE A 245 5.19 -10.58 -7.81
CA ILE A 245 4.20 -11.53 -7.26
C ILE A 245 4.40 -11.75 -5.75
N PRO A 246 5.62 -12.02 -5.24
CA PRO A 246 5.80 -12.14 -3.80
C PRO A 246 5.39 -10.90 -3.02
N ALA A 247 5.69 -9.69 -3.54
CA ALA A 247 5.28 -8.44 -2.91
C ALA A 247 3.74 -8.27 -2.90
N GLY A 248 3.07 -8.68 -3.97
CA GLY A 248 1.61 -8.70 -4.06
C GLY A 248 0.97 -9.70 -3.09
N LEU A 249 1.49 -10.94 -3.06
CA LEU A 249 1.03 -11.97 -2.12
C LEU A 249 1.23 -11.56 -0.66
N GLN A 250 2.34 -10.89 -0.34
CA GLN A 250 2.56 -10.33 1.00
C GLN A 250 1.42 -9.40 1.42
N ALA A 251 0.97 -8.53 0.52
CA ALA A 251 -0.14 -7.61 0.79
C ALA A 251 -1.48 -8.34 0.97
N ILE A 252 -1.74 -9.40 0.17
CA ILE A 252 -2.92 -10.26 0.34
C ILE A 252 -2.91 -10.95 1.71
N PHE A 253 -1.78 -11.56 2.12
CA PHE A 253 -1.68 -12.24 3.40
C PHE A 253 -1.97 -11.30 4.58
N MET A 254 -1.48 -10.06 4.50
CA MET A 254 -1.79 -9.04 5.51
C MET A 254 -3.28 -8.72 5.55
N SER A 255 -3.94 -8.58 4.39
CA SER A 255 -5.38 -8.31 4.31
C SER A 255 -6.22 -9.47 4.86
N ILE A 256 -5.88 -10.72 4.50
CA ILE A 256 -6.56 -11.91 5.00
C ILE A 256 -6.41 -12.03 6.52
N SER A 257 -5.20 -11.81 7.03
CA SER A 257 -4.97 -11.80 8.49
C SER A 257 -5.86 -10.79 9.21
N SER A 258 -5.97 -9.57 8.67
CA SER A 258 -6.83 -8.53 9.24
C SER A 258 -8.30 -8.95 9.25
N LEU A 259 -8.79 -9.63 8.20
CA LEU A 259 -10.17 -10.15 8.15
C LEU A 259 -10.44 -11.22 9.22
N ILE A 260 -9.50 -12.16 9.41
CA ILE A 260 -9.63 -13.21 10.42
C ILE A 260 -9.63 -12.60 11.82
N ILE A 261 -8.76 -11.64 12.09
CA ILE A 261 -8.73 -10.93 13.38
C ILE A 261 -10.00 -10.11 13.59
N GLN A 262 -10.54 -9.49 12.54
CA GLN A 262 -11.83 -8.78 12.63
C GLN A 262 -12.97 -9.72 13.06
N SER A 263 -12.98 -10.96 12.55
CA SER A 263 -13.96 -11.97 13.00
C SER A 263 -13.83 -12.26 14.52
N SER A 264 -12.58 -12.32 15.03
CA SER A 264 -12.36 -12.47 16.47
C SER A 264 -12.81 -11.26 17.28
N ILE A 265 -12.60 -10.03 16.76
CA ILE A 265 -13.09 -8.80 17.40
C ILE A 265 -14.62 -8.79 17.46
N ASN A 266 -15.28 -9.23 16.38
CA ASN A 266 -16.73 -9.25 16.30
C ASN A 266 -17.38 -10.13 17.40
N SER A 267 -16.69 -11.17 17.88
CA SER A 267 -17.18 -12.02 18.98
C SER A 267 -17.27 -11.30 20.34
N PHE A 268 -16.64 -10.13 20.49
CA PHE A 268 -16.68 -9.31 21.70
C PHE A 268 -17.80 -8.25 21.70
N GLY A 269 -18.59 -8.19 20.61
CA GLY A 269 -19.75 -7.31 20.51
C GLY A 269 -19.46 -5.94 19.89
N ALA A 270 -20.52 -5.11 19.85
CA ALA A 270 -20.53 -3.85 19.11
C ALA A 270 -19.54 -2.80 19.65
N GLU A 271 -19.38 -2.73 20.97
CA GLU A 271 -18.46 -1.77 21.63
C GLU A 271 -16.99 -2.08 21.26
N ALA A 272 -16.63 -3.36 21.24
CA ALA A 272 -15.29 -3.80 20.81
C ALA A 272 -15.04 -3.50 19.34
N MET A 273 -16.01 -3.77 18.47
CA MET A 273 -15.93 -3.44 17.05
C MET A 273 -15.77 -1.94 16.82
N ALA A 274 -16.58 -1.13 17.49
CA ALA A 274 -16.49 0.34 17.39
C ALA A 274 -15.13 0.85 17.90
N GLY A 275 -14.66 0.35 19.06
CA GLY A 275 -13.37 0.73 19.64
C GLY A 275 -12.20 0.41 18.72
N MET A 276 -12.18 -0.79 18.12
CA MET A 276 -11.14 -1.17 17.15
C MET A 276 -11.24 -0.40 15.83
N THR A 277 -12.43 -0.02 15.41
CA THR A 277 -12.60 0.85 14.23
C THR A 277 -11.99 2.22 14.47
N VAL A 278 -12.25 2.83 15.64
CA VAL A 278 -11.66 4.12 16.00
C VAL A 278 -10.16 4.00 16.20
N PHE A 279 -9.68 2.92 16.83
CA PHE A 279 -8.25 2.61 16.92
C PHE A 279 -7.59 2.62 15.54
N GLY A 280 -8.17 1.94 14.54
CA GLY A 280 -7.63 1.91 13.18
C GLY A 280 -7.55 3.28 12.51
N LYS A 281 -8.47 4.23 12.82
CA LYS A 281 -8.37 5.61 12.33
C LYS A 281 -7.17 6.34 12.94
N VAL A 282 -6.92 6.14 14.23
CA VAL A 282 -5.76 6.72 14.94
C VAL A 282 -4.45 6.06 14.49
N GLU A 283 -4.45 4.75 14.31
CA GLU A 283 -3.32 3.96 13.81
C GLU A 283 -2.79 4.48 12.47
N GLY A 284 -3.69 4.92 11.59
CA GLY A 284 -3.33 5.47 10.28
C GLY A 284 -2.33 6.64 10.37
N PHE A 285 -2.41 7.49 11.38
CA PHE A 285 -1.46 8.60 11.58
C PHE A 285 -0.03 8.12 11.84
N LEU A 286 0.13 6.95 12.42
CA LEU A 286 1.43 6.33 12.66
C LEU A 286 1.86 5.45 11.49
N TYR A 287 0.92 4.73 10.90
CA TYR A 287 1.16 3.80 9.80
C TYR A 287 1.66 4.47 8.52
N PHE A 288 0.95 5.52 8.04
CA PHE A 288 1.24 6.12 6.74
C PHE A 288 2.63 6.74 6.61
N PRO A 289 3.16 7.49 7.58
CA PRO A 289 4.53 8.01 7.49
C PRO A 289 5.57 6.89 7.39
N LEU A 290 5.43 5.84 8.19
CA LEU A 290 6.37 4.72 8.24
C LEU A 290 6.32 3.88 6.94
N PHE A 291 5.12 3.62 6.44
CA PHE A 291 4.92 2.93 5.16
C PHE A 291 5.48 3.73 3.98
N SER A 292 5.26 5.04 3.95
CA SER A 292 5.77 5.94 2.91
C SER A 292 7.30 5.99 2.90
N LEU A 293 7.92 6.01 4.08
CA LEU A 293 9.38 5.93 4.21
C LEU A 293 9.92 4.59 3.70
N GLY A 294 9.24 3.47 3.99
CA GLY A 294 9.60 2.15 3.45
C GLY A 294 9.56 2.09 1.92
N LEU A 295 8.57 2.74 1.31
CA LEU A 295 8.50 2.87 -0.16
C LEU A 295 9.63 3.75 -0.71
N ALA A 296 9.98 4.84 -0.03
CA ALA A 296 11.09 5.70 -0.40
C ALA A 296 12.42 4.95 -0.35
N VAL A 297 12.63 4.15 0.70
CA VAL A 297 13.82 3.29 0.85
C VAL A 297 13.91 2.27 -0.28
N THR A 298 12.79 1.69 -0.72
CA THR A 298 12.81 0.76 -1.87
C THR A 298 13.38 1.41 -3.12
N GLY A 299 12.95 2.63 -3.45
CA GLY A 299 13.45 3.38 -4.60
C GLY A 299 14.93 3.78 -4.44
N PHE A 300 15.29 4.32 -3.27
CA PHE A 300 16.65 4.75 -2.95
C PHE A 300 17.65 3.58 -3.00
N VAL A 301 17.31 2.48 -2.32
CA VAL A 301 18.17 1.29 -2.31
C VAL A 301 18.26 0.68 -3.70
N GLY A 302 17.14 0.60 -4.44
CA GLY A 302 17.14 0.07 -5.81
C GLY A 302 18.06 0.84 -6.74
N GLN A 303 17.99 2.16 -6.76
CA GLN A 303 18.86 2.99 -7.61
C GLN A 303 20.34 2.85 -7.21
N ASN A 304 20.66 2.98 -5.93
CA ASN A 304 22.05 2.89 -5.46
C ASN A 304 22.63 1.48 -5.59
N PHE A 305 21.79 0.44 -5.40
CA PHE A 305 22.23 -0.93 -5.61
C PHE A 305 22.52 -1.22 -7.09
N GLY A 306 21.68 -0.74 -8.00
CA GLY A 306 21.90 -0.81 -9.44
C GLY A 306 23.19 -0.10 -9.86
N ALA A 307 23.46 1.07 -9.30
CA ALA A 307 24.70 1.84 -9.52
C ALA A 307 25.93 1.19 -8.88
N LYS A 308 25.78 0.12 -8.09
CA LYS A 308 26.82 -0.55 -7.29
C LYS A 308 27.43 0.35 -6.19
N GLU A 309 26.70 1.40 -5.78
CA GLU A 309 27.06 2.32 -4.71
C GLU A 309 26.69 1.72 -3.33
N TYR A 310 27.35 0.60 -2.95
CA TYR A 310 26.98 -0.19 -1.78
C TYR A 310 27.16 0.55 -0.45
N GLU A 311 28.19 1.38 -0.32
CA GLU A 311 28.37 2.20 0.90
C GLU A 311 27.23 3.21 1.05
N ARG A 312 26.77 3.80 -0.05
CA ARG A 312 25.64 4.70 -0.04
C ARG A 312 24.32 3.97 0.28
N VAL A 313 24.16 2.71 -0.16
CA VAL A 313 23.04 1.85 0.25
C VAL A 313 23.03 1.68 1.78
N LYS A 314 24.18 1.34 2.36
CA LYS A 314 24.34 1.13 3.81
C LYS A 314 24.05 2.39 4.62
N GLU A 315 24.63 3.52 4.19
CA GLU A 315 24.43 4.82 4.82
C GLU A 315 22.96 5.23 4.77
N GLY A 316 22.30 5.11 3.61
CA GLY A 316 20.89 5.43 3.42
C GLY A 316 19.95 4.55 4.26
N ILE A 317 20.25 3.26 4.38
CA ILE A 317 19.49 2.35 5.27
C ILE A 317 19.67 2.78 6.74
N ASN A 318 20.90 3.07 7.19
CA ASN A 318 21.16 3.50 8.57
C ASN A 318 20.49 4.84 8.90
N ILE A 319 20.52 5.80 7.98
CA ILE A 319 19.79 7.08 8.13
C ILE A 319 18.29 6.84 8.20
N SER A 320 17.76 5.99 7.32
CA SER A 320 16.33 5.66 7.30
C SER A 320 15.88 4.93 8.56
N LEU A 321 16.70 4.03 9.12
CA LEU A 321 16.42 3.36 10.40
C LEU A 321 16.34 4.37 11.53
N LYS A 322 17.32 5.28 11.64
CA LYS A 322 17.30 6.34 12.67
C LYS A 322 16.06 7.22 12.51
N LEU A 323 15.80 7.69 11.28
CA LEU A 323 14.65 8.55 10.98
C LEU A 323 13.32 7.86 11.31
N SER A 324 13.15 6.58 10.93
CA SER A 324 11.93 5.82 11.19
C SER A 324 11.68 5.63 12.69
N VAL A 325 12.74 5.36 13.46
CA VAL A 325 12.66 5.23 14.94
C VAL A 325 12.30 6.58 15.56
N TYR A 326 12.95 7.69 15.17
CA TYR A 326 12.61 9.03 15.69
C TYR A 326 11.16 9.41 15.37
N ILE A 327 10.73 9.23 14.13
CA ILE A 327 9.34 9.51 13.72
C ILE A 327 8.38 8.65 14.56
N SER A 328 8.62 7.35 14.68
CA SER A 328 7.72 6.46 15.42
C SER A 328 7.63 6.84 16.89
N ILE A 329 8.74 7.14 17.57
CA ILE A 329 8.75 7.54 18.98
C ILE A 329 7.97 8.85 19.19
N ILE A 330 8.21 9.86 18.35
CA ILE A 330 7.50 11.14 18.42
C ILE A 330 6.00 10.94 18.27
N PHE A 331 5.57 10.22 17.22
CA PHE A 331 4.14 9.95 17.00
C PHE A 331 3.53 9.08 18.11
N ILE A 332 4.24 8.07 18.62
CA ILE A 332 3.77 7.24 19.73
C ILE A 332 3.52 8.11 20.97
N ILE A 333 4.45 8.98 21.33
CA ILE A 333 4.31 9.89 22.47
C ILE A 333 3.12 10.82 22.26
N ILE A 334 3.05 11.51 21.12
CA ILE A 334 1.95 12.44 20.80
C ILE A 334 0.61 11.72 20.83
N LEU A 335 0.48 10.60 20.11
CA LEU A 335 -0.78 9.88 20.01
C LEU A 335 -1.19 9.25 21.36
N ASN A 336 -0.27 8.80 22.21
CA ASN A 336 -0.64 8.31 23.56
C ASN A 336 -1.13 9.44 24.48
N ILE A 337 -0.48 10.61 24.45
CA ILE A 337 -0.88 11.76 25.26
C ILE A 337 -2.26 12.27 24.80
N PHE A 338 -2.47 12.43 23.50
CA PHE A 338 -3.68 13.00 22.95
C PHE A 338 -4.77 11.96 22.65
N ALA A 339 -4.50 10.64 22.83
CA ALA A 339 -5.45 9.57 22.56
C ALA A 339 -6.87 9.81 23.14
N PRO A 340 -7.04 10.20 24.43
CA PRO A 340 -8.38 10.43 24.98
C PRO A 340 -9.15 11.54 24.24
N TYR A 341 -8.46 12.57 23.81
CA TYR A 341 -9.07 13.70 23.07
C TYR A 341 -9.39 13.29 21.63
N ILE A 342 -8.46 12.61 20.96
CA ILE A 342 -8.65 12.15 19.58
C ILE A 342 -9.81 11.15 19.49
N LEU A 343 -9.90 10.19 20.43
CA LEU A 343 -10.98 9.21 20.44
C LEU A 343 -12.36 9.87 20.67
N ARG A 344 -12.41 10.93 21.51
CA ARG A 344 -13.64 11.70 21.74
C ARG A 344 -14.15 12.46 20.52
N LEU A 345 -13.31 12.71 19.53
CA LEU A 345 -13.76 13.29 18.25
C LEU A 345 -14.62 12.30 17.44
N PHE A 346 -14.47 11.01 17.68
CA PHE A 346 -15.18 9.96 16.96
C PHE A 346 -16.41 9.43 17.73
N THR A 347 -16.37 9.44 19.08
CA THR A 347 -17.43 8.89 19.91
C THR A 347 -17.41 9.48 21.32
N HIS A 348 -18.57 9.57 21.93
CA HIS A 348 -18.73 9.91 23.36
C HIS A 348 -18.96 8.68 24.26
N ASP A 349 -19.09 7.49 23.67
CA ASP A 349 -19.27 6.25 24.42
C ASP A 349 -17.98 5.88 25.18
N LEU A 350 -18.08 5.82 26.50
CA LEU A 350 -16.95 5.57 27.39
C LEU A 350 -16.36 4.16 27.22
N GLN A 351 -17.17 3.14 26.87
CA GLN A 351 -16.70 1.78 26.65
C GLN A 351 -15.89 1.69 25.33
N VAL A 352 -16.39 2.31 24.28
CA VAL A 352 -15.67 2.41 23.00
C VAL A 352 -14.36 3.16 23.17
N ILE A 353 -14.34 4.27 23.91
CA ILE A 353 -13.11 5.02 24.22
C ILE A 353 -12.12 4.14 25.03
N LYS A 354 -12.61 3.39 26.01
CA LYS A 354 -11.77 2.48 26.82
C LYS A 354 -11.09 1.42 25.95
N VAL A 355 -11.83 0.73 25.09
CA VAL A 355 -11.30 -0.25 24.13
C VAL A 355 -10.22 0.39 23.23
N GLY A 356 -10.50 1.58 22.67
CA GLY A 356 -9.54 2.31 21.85
C GLY A 356 -8.25 2.68 22.61
N LEU A 357 -8.38 3.17 23.86
CA LEU A 357 -7.23 3.53 24.69
C LEU A 357 -6.37 2.32 25.07
N GLU A 358 -6.99 1.20 25.45
CA GLU A 358 -6.28 -0.04 25.77
C GLU A 358 -5.53 -0.57 24.54
N SER A 359 -6.17 -0.53 23.37
CA SER A 359 -5.52 -0.91 22.11
C SER A 359 -4.29 -0.05 21.82
N ILE A 360 -4.42 1.27 21.92
CA ILE A 360 -3.32 2.22 21.67
C ILE A 360 -2.16 1.93 22.62
N ARG A 361 -2.43 1.80 23.92
CA ARG A 361 -1.40 1.59 24.94
C ARG A 361 -0.63 0.28 24.77
N ILE A 362 -1.29 -0.78 24.28
CA ILE A 362 -0.66 -2.10 24.10
C ILE A 362 0.03 -2.21 22.75
N VAL A 363 -0.57 -1.69 21.68
CA VAL A 363 -0.08 -1.90 20.31
C VAL A 363 0.98 -0.88 19.92
N PHE A 364 0.81 0.42 20.22
CA PHE A 364 1.70 1.48 19.74
C PHE A 364 3.15 1.35 20.17
N PRO A 365 3.50 0.89 21.38
CA PRO A 365 4.92 0.67 21.72
C PRO A 365 5.66 -0.26 20.75
N SER A 366 4.97 -1.24 20.16
CA SER A 366 5.54 -2.14 19.16
C SER A 366 5.80 -1.49 17.80
N TYR A 367 5.22 -0.31 17.53
CA TYR A 367 5.38 0.40 16.27
C TYR A 367 6.80 0.93 16.01
N VAL A 368 7.64 1.02 17.03
CA VAL A 368 9.08 1.26 16.84
C VAL A 368 9.69 0.10 16.02
N PHE A 369 9.33 -1.14 16.35
CA PHE A 369 9.76 -2.32 15.58
C PHE A 369 9.08 -2.41 14.22
N TYR A 370 7.82 -1.99 14.12
CA TYR A 370 7.13 -1.88 12.83
C TYR A 370 7.84 -0.89 11.90
N ALA A 371 8.30 0.25 12.40
CA ALA A 371 9.09 1.23 11.66
C ALA A 371 10.37 0.62 11.08
N ILE A 372 11.11 -0.13 11.91
CA ILE A 372 12.32 -0.85 11.48
C ILE A 372 11.97 -1.93 10.43
N ASN A 373 10.87 -2.66 10.62
CA ASN A 373 10.40 -3.67 9.67
C ASN A 373 10.15 -3.07 8.28
N GLN A 374 9.55 -1.88 8.19
CA GLN A 374 9.31 -1.21 6.92
C GLN A 374 10.60 -0.85 6.19
N ILE A 375 11.64 -0.44 6.93
CA ILE A 375 12.95 -0.18 6.35
C ILE A 375 13.62 -1.46 5.85
N TYR A 376 13.58 -2.55 6.64
CA TYR A 376 14.14 -3.84 6.20
C TYR A 376 13.41 -4.40 4.98
N ILE A 377 12.07 -4.33 4.96
CA ILE A 377 11.27 -4.74 3.80
C ILE A 377 11.64 -3.89 2.58
N GLY A 378 11.69 -2.56 2.74
CA GLY A 378 12.06 -1.64 1.67
C GLY A 378 13.46 -1.91 1.13
N SER A 379 14.42 -2.16 2.02
CA SER A 379 15.81 -2.48 1.65
C SER A 379 15.91 -3.82 0.91
N LEU A 380 15.25 -4.87 1.40
CA LEU A 380 15.24 -6.18 0.75
C LEU A 380 14.54 -6.12 -0.61
N ARG A 381 13.44 -5.37 -0.74
CA ARG A 381 12.77 -5.13 -2.02
C ARG A 381 13.69 -4.38 -2.99
N GLY A 382 14.38 -3.33 -2.53
CA GLY A 382 15.31 -2.55 -3.35
C GLY A 382 16.43 -3.39 -3.97
N ILE A 383 16.87 -4.46 -3.30
CA ILE A 383 17.83 -5.44 -3.85
C ILE A 383 17.13 -6.64 -4.51
N GLU A 384 15.84 -6.52 -4.86
CA GLU A 384 15.02 -7.54 -5.53
C GLU A 384 14.80 -8.84 -4.74
N LYS A 385 15.02 -8.82 -3.41
CA LYS A 385 14.78 -9.97 -2.51
C LYS A 385 13.41 -9.84 -1.84
N THR A 386 12.33 -10.11 -2.59
CA THR A 386 10.93 -9.96 -2.12
C THR A 386 10.34 -11.25 -1.55
N PHE A 387 10.90 -12.41 -1.90
CA PHE A 387 10.37 -13.70 -1.47
C PHE A 387 10.50 -13.91 0.05
N GLU A 388 11.65 -13.58 0.64
CA GLU A 388 11.85 -13.75 2.09
C GLU A 388 10.92 -12.87 2.92
N PRO A 389 10.79 -11.54 2.67
CA PRO A 389 9.80 -10.72 3.36
C PRO A 389 8.35 -11.23 3.21
N MET A 390 7.99 -11.80 2.06
CA MET A 390 6.67 -12.42 1.87
C MET A 390 6.45 -13.60 2.81
N ILE A 391 7.38 -14.54 2.88
CA ILE A 391 7.28 -15.73 3.75
C ILE A 391 7.28 -15.32 5.23
N ILE A 392 8.12 -14.34 5.60
CA ILE A 392 8.17 -13.82 6.97
C ILE A 392 6.83 -13.16 7.34
N ALA A 393 6.23 -12.37 6.43
CA ALA A 393 4.93 -11.76 6.66
C ALA A 393 3.80 -12.80 6.77
N LEU A 394 3.81 -13.82 5.89
CA LEU A 394 2.87 -14.95 5.98
C LEU A 394 2.95 -15.63 7.34
N PHE A 395 4.15 -15.94 7.79
CA PHE A 395 4.35 -16.60 9.08
C PHE A 395 3.93 -15.71 10.25
N ALA A 396 4.48 -14.48 10.34
CA ALA A 396 4.30 -13.61 11.50
C ALA A 396 2.88 -12.98 11.56
N HIS A 397 2.35 -12.49 10.45
CA HIS A 397 1.07 -11.80 10.45
C HIS A 397 -0.13 -12.73 10.18
N CYS A 398 0.05 -13.80 9.40
CA CYS A 398 -1.07 -14.68 9.10
C CYS A 398 -1.09 -15.90 10.03
N ILE A 399 -0.10 -16.79 9.92
CA ILE A 399 -0.12 -18.05 10.65
C ILE A 399 -0.05 -17.80 12.17
N PHE A 400 0.98 -17.08 12.63
CA PHE A 400 1.18 -16.87 14.07
C PHE A 400 0.01 -16.13 14.72
N ARG A 401 -0.44 -15.02 14.10
CA ARG A 401 -1.51 -14.19 14.68
C ARG A 401 -2.84 -14.94 14.76
N VAL A 402 -3.16 -15.73 13.72
CA VAL A 402 -4.37 -16.56 13.71
C VAL A 402 -4.29 -17.64 14.77
N VAL A 403 -3.16 -18.36 14.86
CA VAL A 403 -2.94 -19.39 15.89
C VAL A 403 -3.00 -18.79 17.29
N TRP A 404 -2.33 -17.64 17.52
CA TRP A 404 -2.35 -16.92 18.79
C TRP A 404 -3.76 -16.61 19.25
N CYS A 405 -4.57 -15.99 18.41
CA CYS A 405 -5.97 -15.67 18.72
C CYS A 405 -6.82 -16.94 18.89
N SER A 406 -6.71 -17.89 17.96
CA SER A 406 -7.55 -19.13 18.01
C SER A 406 -7.26 -20.01 19.24
N VAL A 407 -6.04 -20.01 19.73
CA VAL A 407 -5.66 -20.79 20.91
C VAL A 407 -5.94 -20.02 22.20
N LEU A 408 -5.41 -18.80 22.31
CA LEU A 408 -5.48 -18.08 23.59
C LEU A 408 -6.87 -17.55 23.93
N LEU A 409 -7.72 -17.21 22.94
CA LEU A 409 -9.09 -16.79 23.20
C LEU A 409 -9.96 -17.92 23.78
N LYS A 410 -9.57 -19.18 23.61
CA LYS A 410 -10.26 -20.31 24.27
C LYS A 410 -10.03 -20.36 25.78
N TYR A 411 -8.86 -19.87 26.22
CA TYR A 411 -8.48 -19.87 27.65
C TYR A 411 -8.72 -18.52 28.31
N PHE A 412 -8.50 -17.44 27.57
CA PHE A 412 -8.58 -16.06 28.06
C PHE A 412 -9.51 -15.29 27.12
N HIS A 413 -10.80 -15.20 27.44
CA HIS A 413 -11.76 -14.42 26.66
C HIS A 413 -11.62 -12.92 26.99
N ASP A 414 -10.51 -12.32 26.54
CA ASP A 414 -10.13 -10.92 26.80
C ASP A 414 -9.61 -10.28 25.50
N MET A 415 -10.03 -9.05 25.21
CA MET A 415 -9.55 -8.24 24.06
C MET A 415 -8.03 -8.02 24.08
N LYS A 416 -7.39 -8.07 25.25
CA LYS A 416 -5.93 -7.98 25.39
C LYS A 416 -5.18 -9.08 24.64
N VAL A 417 -5.78 -10.25 24.45
CA VAL A 417 -5.24 -11.32 23.62
C VAL A 417 -5.14 -10.87 22.17
N ILE A 418 -6.15 -10.15 21.67
CA ILE A 418 -6.14 -9.62 20.31
C ILE A 418 -5.09 -8.51 20.20
N TYR A 419 -5.06 -7.54 21.13
CA TYR A 419 -4.07 -6.45 21.09
C TYR A 419 -2.64 -6.98 21.17
N SER A 420 -2.37 -7.95 22.03
CA SER A 420 -1.03 -8.58 22.16
C SER A 420 -0.63 -9.32 20.87
N SER A 421 -1.58 -9.89 20.12
CA SER A 421 -1.28 -10.56 18.85
C SER A 421 -0.65 -9.60 17.82
N TYR A 422 -1.07 -8.33 17.79
CA TYR A 422 -0.46 -7.30 16.95
C TYR A 422 0.99 -7.05 17.38
N SER A 423 1.21 -6.78 18.68
CA SER A 423 2.53 -6.47 19.19
C SER A 423 3.52 -7.62 19.03
N VAL A 424 3.12 -8.84 19.40
CA VAL A 424 4.01 -10.01 19.32
C VAL A 424 4.31 -10.37 17.86
N SER A 425 3.33 -10.28 16.95
CA SER A 425 3.57 -10.53 15.52
C SER A 425 4.56 -9.55 14.90
N ILE A 426 4.51 -8.27 15.30
CA ILE A 426 5.47 -7.24 14.86
C ILE A 426 6.88 -7.57 15.36
N LEU A 427 7.03 -8.02 16.61
CA LEU A 427 8.33 -8.41 17.17
C LEU A 427 8.91 -9.66 16.51
N ILE A 428 8.08 -10.68 16.25
CA ILE A 428 8.51 -11.88 15.51
C ILE A 428 8.97 -11.49 14.10
N MET A 429 8.20 -10.66 13.43
CA MET A 429 8.56 -10.16 12.10
C MET A 429 9.89 -9.41 12.12
N PHE A 430 10.09 -8.54 13.14
CA PHE A 430 11.35 -7.83 13.34
C PHE A 430 12.55 -8.79 13.47
N ALA A 431 12.43 -9.78 14.33
CA ALA A 431 13.52 -10.76 14.55
C ALA A 431 13.88 -11.49 13.24
N LEU A 432 12.86 -11.99 12.51
CA LEU A 432 13.08 -12.73 11.26
C LEU A 432 13.63 -11.82 10.16
N LEU A 433 13.11 -10.61 10.01
CA LEU A 433 13.59 -9.64 9.02
C LEU A 433 15.02 -9.17 9.33
N TYR A 434 15.39 -9.02 10.60
CA TYR A 434 16.76 -8.69 10.99
C TYR A 434 17.76 -9.76 10.53
N PHE A 435 17.43 -11.05 10.69
CA PHE A 435 18.28 -12.13 10.20
C PHE A 435 18.38 -12.16 8.69
N SER A 436 17.26 -11.94 7.97
CA SER A 436 17.25 -11.84 6.51
C SER A 436 18.07 -10.64 6.02
N TYR A 437 17.89 -9.47 6.62
CA TYR A 437 18.66 -8.26 6.34
C TYR A 437 20.18 -8.50 6.54
N LYS A 438 20.57 -9.07 7.68
CA LYS A 438 21.97 -9.37 7.99
C LYS A 438 22.59 -10.36 6.97
N LYS A 439 21.83 -11.35 6.53
CA LYS A 439 22.25 -12.35 5.55
C LYS A 439 22.50 -11.73 4.18
N HIS A 440 21.55 -10.93 3.67
CA HIS A 440 21.57 -10.46 2.30
C HIS A 440 22.30 -9.14 2.09
N ILE A 441 22.23 -8.25 3.05
CA ILE A 441 22.84 -6.91 2.92
C ILE A 441 24.19 -6.89 3.63
N CYS A 442 24.29 -7.27 4.91
CA CYS A 442 25.54 -7.14 5.65
C CYS A 442 26.61 -8.18 5.25
N LYS A 443 26.23 -9.46 5.05
CA LYS A 443 27.24 -10.52 4.78
C LYS A 443 27.65 -10.60 3.32
N LYS A 444 26.75 -10.38 2.38
CA LYS A 444 27.01 -10.65 0.97
C LYS A 444 27.72 -9.48 0.29
N TYR A 445 27.32 -8.25 0.57
CA TYR A 445 27.81 -7.07 -0.17
C TYR A 445 28.91 -6.34 0.57
N PHE A 446 29.03 -6.46 1.90
CA PHE A 446 30.07 -5.79 2.69
C PHE A 446 31.31 -6.66 3.02
N LYS A 447 31.29 -7.98 2.71
CA LYS A 447 32.49 -8.82 2.80
C LYS A 447 33.34 -8.78 1.53
N GLN A 448 32.80 -8.39 0.40
CA GLN A 448 33.57 -8.31 -0.87
C GLN A 448 34.56 -7.15 -0.90
N GLU A 449 34.40 -6.10 -0.08
CA GLU A 449 35.36 -5.02 -0.02
C GLU A 449 36.68 -5.42 0.68
N VAL A 450 36.64 -6.33 1.64
CA VAL A 450 37.87 -6.78 2.33
C VAL A 450 38.69 -7.72 1.45
N SER A 451 38.08 -8.38 0.46
CA SER A 451 38.81 -9.27 -0.46
C SER A 451 39.34 -8.59 -1.73
N ASN A 452 38.99 -7.32 -1.98
CA ASN A 452 39.47 -6.57 -3.14
C ASN A 452 40.57 -5.53 -2.76
N ILE A 453 41.01 -5.54 -1.47
CA ILE A 453 42.09 -4.67 -0.96
C ILE A 453 43.39 -5.50 -0.75
N ASP A 454 43.32 -6.81 -0.84
CA ASP A 454 44.47 -7.73 -0.92
C ASP A 454 44.72 -8.13 -2.40
#